data_6b31044017064c6d16a6a10a11071689
#
_entry.id   6b31044017064c6d16a6a10a11071689
#
_cell.length_a   1.000
_cell.length_b   1.000
_cell.length_c   1.000
_cell.angle_alpha   90.00
_cell.angle_beta   90.00
_cell.angle_gamma   90.00
#
_symmetry.space_group_name_H-M   'P 1'
#
loop_
_entity.id
_entity.type
_entity.pdbx_description
1 polymer ?
#
loop_
_entity_poly.entity_id
_entity_poly.type
_entity_poly.pdbx_seq_one_letter_code
_entity_poly.pdbx_strand_id
1 'polypeptide(L)'
;MIVKNPYMLYESALDVATCQRIIELGRSKVEEATVDGGEKKESVRKSNVAWLTDPWLFEQVSPYVIDANKMSGWDYDVTMYESLQFTCYEPGGYYHWHSDGGSDIHSAYTKEMTNVEAKIGKIRKLSMTLNLTDPTNYEGGNLKFDTGQQNKPLSLIHI
;
A
#
# COMPACT_ATOMS: atom_id res chain seq x y z
N MET A 1 3.97 -1.87 23.91
CA MET A 1 2.70 -2.07 23.21
C MET A 1 2.62 -3.52 22.78
N ILE A 2 1.57 -4.25 23.13
CA ILE A 2 1.32 -5.59 22.59
C ILE A 2 0.41 -5.42 21.40
N VAL A 3 0.94 -5.63 20.21
CA VAL A 3 0.15 -5.63 18.98
C VAL A 3 -0.77 -6.85 19.01
N LYS A 4 -2.08 -6.65 19.11
CA LYS A 4 -3.06 -7.74 19.20
C LYS A 4 -3.18 -8.51 17.90
N ASN A 5 -3.17 -7.80 16.77
CA ASN A 5 -3.28 -8.38 15.43
C ASN A 5 -2.19 -7.77 14.53
N PRO A 6 -1.42 -8.57 13.78
CA PRO A 6 -0.41 -8.06 12.86
C PRO A 6 -1.01 -7.46 11.59
N TYR A 7 -2.25 -7.80 11.25
CA TYR A 7 -2.98 -7.29 10.08
C TYR A 7 -4.48 -7.27 10.34
N MET A 8 -5.20 -6.50 9.54
CA MET A 8 -6.66 -6.53 9.42
C MET A 8 -7.05 -6.83 7.98
N LEU A 9 -8.10 -7.61 7.81
CA LEU A 9 -8.68 -7.95 6.51
C LEU A 9 -10.14 -7.49 6.50
N TYR A 10 -10.52 -6.82 5.43
CA TYR A 10 -11.89 -6.45 5.13
C TYR A 10 -12.29 -7.08 3.81
N GLU A 11 -13.37 -7.84 3.81
CA GLU A 11 -13.93 -8.43 2.60
C GLU A 11 -15.05 -7.54 2.05
N SER A 12 -15.07 -7.37 0.73
CA SER A 12 -16.11 -6.56 0.04
C SER A 12 -16.24 -5.13 0.58
N ALA A 13 -15.10 -4.52 0.91
CA ALA A 13 -15.04 -3.21 1.55
C ALA A 13 -15.55 -2.08 0.64
N LEU A 14 -15.30 -2.17 -0.67
CA LEU A 14 -15.82 -1.23 -1.65
C LEU A 14 -16.81 -1.93 -2.59
N ASP A 15 -17.80 -1.20 -3.06
CA ASP A 15 -18.70 -1.69 -4.09
C ASP A 15 -18.01 -1.78 -5.47
N VAL A 16 -18.58 -2.57 -6.37
CA VAL A 16 -18.03 -2.82 -7.71
C VAL A 16 -17.89 -1.54 -8.53
N ALA A 17 -18.85 -0.61 -8.42
CA ALA A 17 -18.81 0.63 -9.17
C ALA A 17 -17.67 1.53 -8.71
N THR A 18 -17.41 1.59 -7.40
CA THR A 18 -16.26 2.31 -6.82
C THR A 18 -14.94 1.68 -7.25
N CYS A 19 -14.82 0.35 -7.20
CA CYS A 19 -13.63 -0.36 -7.70
C CYS A 19 -13.38 -0.06 -9.18
N GLN A 20 -14.42 -0.13 -10.02
CA GLN A 20 -14.31 0.16 -11.44
C GLN A 20 -13.85 1.61 -11.71
N ARG A 21 -14.41 2.56 -10.98
CA ARG A 21 -14.00 3.98 -11.10
C ARG A 21 -12.54 4.19 -10.72
N ILE A 22 -12.03 3.50 -9.70
CA ILE A 22 -10.62 3.53 -9.32
C ILE A 22 -9.74 2.92 -10.41
N ILE A 23 -10.16 1.78 -10.98
CA ILE A 23 -9.45 1.11 -12.07
C ILE A 23 -9.34 2.03 -13.30
N GLU A 24 -10.42 2.66 -13.72
CA GLU A 24 -10.46 3.58 -14.85
C GLU A 24 -9.51 4.78 -14.63
N LEU A 25 -9.59 5.40 -13.46
CA LEU A 25 -8.69 6.50 -13.09
C LEU A 25 -7.23 6.06 -13.10
N GLY A 26 -6.92 4.93 -12.46
CA GLY A 26 -5.56 4.41 -12.40
C GLY A 26 -5.01 4.10 -13.78
N ARG A 27 -5.76 3.34 -14.60
CA ARG A 27 -5.34 2.96 -15.95
C ARG A 27 -5.10 4.15 -16.87
N SER A 28 -5.81 5.24 -16.69
CA SER A 28 -5.60 6.47 -17.48
C SER A 28 -4.27 7.18 -17.20
N LYS A 29 -3.59 6.83 -16.10
CA LYS A 29 -2.39 7.49 -15.59
C LYS A 29 -1.18 6.55 -15.45
N VAL A 30 -1.30 5.26 -15.82
CA VAL A 30 -0.21 4.29 -15.58
C VAL A 30 1.01 4.54 -16.44
N GLU A 31 2.16 4.37 -15.83
CA GLU A 31 3.48 4.33 -16.44
C GLU A 31 4.21 3.05 -15.98
N GLU A 32 5.25 2.65 -16.70
CA GLU A 32 6.07 1.51 -16.29
C GLU A 32 6.74 1.75 -14.93
N ALA A 33 6.61 0.79 -14.02
CA ALA A 33 7.15 0.94 -12.67
C ALA A 33 8.67 0.98 -12.65
N THR A 34 9.20 1.88 -11.82
CA THR A 34 10.61 1.91 -11.44
C THR A 34 10.77 1.44 -9.98
N VAL A 35 11.98 1.08 -9.59
CA VAL A 35 12.35 0.85 -8.19
C VAL A 35 12.99 2.10 -7.61
N ASP A 36 13.31 2.09 -6.31
CA ASP A 36 13.98 3.20 -5.63
C ASP A 36 15.21 3.68 -6.44
N GLY A 37 15.31 5.01 -6.62
CA GLY A 37 16.33 5.63 -7.45
C GLY A 37 15.96 5.81 -8.93
N GLY A 38 14.72 5.47 -9.32
CA GLY A 38 14.24 5.65 -10.71
C GLY A 38 14.77 4.63 -11.70
N GLU A 39 15.46 3.57 -11.23
CA GLU A 39 15.96 2.50 -12.08
C GLU A 39 14.87 1.48 -12.40
N LYS A 40 14.86 1.00 -13.65
CA LYS A 40 14.05 -0.16 -14.03
C LYS A 40 14.82 -1.43 -13.66
N LYS A 41 14.35 -2.15 -12.63
CA LYS A 41 14.90 -3.45 -12.23
C LYS A 41 13.85 -4.54 -12.42
N GLU A 42 13.73 -5.03 -13.64
CA GLU A 42 12.82 -6.14 -13.96
C GLU A 42 13.05 -7.37 -13.08
N SER A 43 14.26 -7.60 -12.58
CA SER A 43 14.53 -8.69 -11.63
C SER A 43 13.83 -8.52 -10.28
N VAL A 44 13.31 -7.34 -9.96
CA VAL A 44 12.65 -7.02 -8.69
C VAL A 44 11.15 -6.83 -8.87
N ARG A 45 10.74 -6.10 -9.93
CA ARG A 45 9.35 -5.73 -10.18
C ARG A 45 9.06 -5.65 -11.66
N LYS A 46 7.94 -6.24 -12.08
CA LYS A 46 7.37 -6.10 -13.41
C LYS A 46 5.90 -5.73 -13.28
N SER A 47 5.61 -4.44 -13.38
CA SER A 47 4.25 -3.90 -13.27
C SER A 47 4.19 -2.48 -13.83
N ASN A 48 2.99 -1.97 -14.04
CA ASN A 48 2.73 -0.56 -14.35
C ASN A 48 2.11 0.11 -13.13
N VAL A 49 2.44 1.36 -12.90
CA VAL A 49 1.96 2.10 -11.72
C VAL A 49 1.45 3.49 -12.09
N ALA A 50 0.54 3.99 -11.26
CA ALA A 50 0.16 5.39 -11.23
C ALA A 50 0.11 5.87 -9.77
N TRP A 51 0.46 7.12 -9.54
CA TRP A 51 0.34 7.76 -8.24
C TRP A 51 -0.91 8.63 -8.22
N LEU A 52 -1.85 8.28 -7.35
CA LEU A 52 -3.16 8.91 -7.25
C LEU A 52 -3.22 9.77 -5.99
N THR A 53 -3.70 11.00 -6.16
CA THR A 53 -3.82 11.98 -5.07
C THR A 53 -5.21 12.59 -4.98
N ASP A 54 -6.16 12.05 -5.72
CA ASP A 54 -7.53 12.54 -5.78
C ASP A 54 -8.22 12.40 -4.41
N PRO A 55 -8.75 13.48 -3.82
CA PRO A 55 -9.26 13.47 -2.44
C PRO A 55 -10.33 12.42 -2.17
N TRP A 56 -11.22 12.19 -3.13
CA TRP A 56 -12.30 11.22 -2.98
C TRP A 56 -11.81 9.78 -2.74
N LEU A 57 -10.59 9.43 -3.22
CA LEU A 57 -9.99 8.11 -2.95
C LEU A 57 -9.66 7.95 -1.46
N PHE A 58 -9.14 9.00 -0.85
CA PHE A 58 -8.83 8.98 0.58
C PHE A 58 -10.11 8.90 1.42
N GLU A 59 -11.21 9.49 0.97
CA GLU A 59 -12.51 9.34 1.61
C GLU A 59 -13.00 7.89 1.59
N GLN A 60 -12.67 7.13 0.52
CA GLN A 60 -13.04 5.71 0.43
C GLN A 60 -12.20 4.83 1.38
N VAL A 61 -10.91 5.10 1.54
CA VAL A 61 -9.99 4.18 2.22
C VAL A 61 -9.69 4.56 3.67
N SER A 62 -9.75 5.86 4.02
CA SER A 62 -9.43 6.33 5.37
C SER A 62 -10.27 5.70 6.50
N PRO A 63 -11.58 5.44 6.32
CA PRO A 63 -12.38 4.80 7.35
C PRO A 63 -11.82 3.43 7.76
N TYR A 64 -11.34 2.64 6.81
CA TYR A 64 -10.75 1.31 7.07
C TYR A 64 -9.41 1.42 7.79
N VAL A 65 -8.59 2.42 7.45
CA VAL A 65 -7.31 2.67 8.15
C VAL A 65 -7.57 3.04 9.61
N ILE A 66 -8.52 3.93 9.87
CA ILE A 66 -8.87 4.37 11.22
C ILE A 66 -9.45 3.21 12.03
N ASP A 67 -10.37 2.45 11.44
CA ASP A 67 -10.99 1.30 12.09
C ASP A 67 -9.94 0.21 12.41
N ALA A 68 -9.11 -0.17 11.44
CA ALA A 68 -8.05 -1.15 11.63
C ALA A 68 -7.07 -0.75 12.73
N ASN A 69 -6.64 0.51 12.74
CA ASN A 69 -5.74 1.05 13.75
C ASN A 69 -6.31 0.90 15.16
N LYS A 70 -7.60 1.21 15.32
CA LYS A 70 -8.32 1.09 16.59
C LYS A 70 -8.57 -0.36 16.98
N MET A 71 -9.14 -1.15 16.06
CA MET A 71 -9.57 -2.53 16.35
C MET A 71 -8.41 -3.47 16.61
N SER A 72 -7.28 -3.24 15.97
CA SER A 72 -6.04 -4.01 16.19
C SER A 72 -5.26 -3.55 17.43
N GLY A 73 -5.65 -2.46 18.07
CA GLY A 73 -4.94 -1.88 19.20
C GLY A 73 -3.55 -1.39 18.85
N TRP A 74 -3.35 -0.96 17.59
CA TRP A 74 -2.09 -0.36 17.17
C TRP A 74 -1.92 1.03 17.74
N ASP A 75 -3.00 1.80 17.83
CA ASP A 75 -3.10 3.12 18.46
C ASP A 75 -2.06 4.12 17.93
N TYR A 76 -1.75 4.06 16.64
CA TYR A 76 -0.88 5.03 15.99
C TYR A 76 -1.58 6.37 15.82
N ASP A 77 -0.85 7.47 16.01
CA ASP A 77 -1.28 8.80 15.60
C ASP A 77 -1.11 8.96 14.08
N VAL A 78 -2.18 8.67 13.34
CA VAL A 78 -2.20 8.74 11.88
C VAL A 78 -2.43 10.18 11.46
N THR A 79 -1.36 10.87 11.08
CA THR A 79 -1.38 12.31 10.79
C THR A 79 -1.36 12.64 9.30
N MET A 80 -1.06 11.68 8.43
CA MET A 80 -1.09 11.86 6.98
C MET A 80 -1.17 10.53 6.23
N TYR A 81 -1.60 10.62 4.99
CA TYR A 81 -1.53 9.56 3.98
C TYR A 81 -0.53 9.94 2.90
N GLU A 82 0.17 8.96 2.38
CA GLU A 82 0.96 9.13 1.16
C GLU A 82 0.06 9.01 -0.07
N SER A 83 0.56 9.43 -1.22
CA SER A 83 -0.12 9.18 -2.50
C SER A 83 -0.40 7.69 -2.65
N LEU A 84 -1.60 7.37 -3.14
CA LEU A 84 -2.00 5.99 -3.35
C LEU A 84 -1.34 5.45 -4.61
N GLN A 85 -0.63 4.34 -4.51
CA GLN A 85 -0.05 3.66 -5.65
C GLN A 85 -1.07 2.71 -6.28
N PHE A 86 -1.60 3.07 -7.43
CA PHE A 86 -2.33 2.12 -8.27
C PHE A 86 -1.32 1.25 -9.02
N THR A 87 -1.49 -0.05 -8.96
CA THR A 87 -0.59 -1.00 -9.62
C THR A 87 -1.37 -1.92 -10.56
N CYS A 88 -0.93 -2.01 -11.80
CA CYS A 88 -1.45 -2.93 -12.78
C CYS A 88 -0.39 -4.01 -13.07
N TYR A 89 -0.76 -5.27 -12.84
CA TYR A 89 0.04 -6.44 -13.19
C TYR A 89 -0.56 -7.10 -14.43
N GLU A 90 0.19 -7.11 -15.51
CA GLU A 90 -0.13 -7.90 -16.70
C GLU A 90 0.25 -9.37 -16.49
N PRO A 91 -0.20 -10.29 -17.35
CA PRO A 91 0.22 -11.70 -17.28
C PRO A 91 1.73 -11.85 -17.16
N GLY A 92 2.18 -12.59 -16.16
CA GLY A 92 3.61 -12.72 -15.82
C GLY A 92 4.22 -11.52 -15.11
N GLY A 93 3.39 -10.58 -14.65
CA GLY A 93 3.81 -9.49 -13.76
C GLY A 93 4.06 -9.96 -12.34
N TYR A 94 4.95 -9.30 -11.63
CA TYR A 94 5.31 -9.66 -10.26
C TYR A 94 5.94 -8.48 -9.51
N TYR A 95 5.98 -8.62 -8.20
CA TYR A 95 6.80 -7.83 -7.30
C TYR A 95 7.36 -8.76 -6.23
N HIS A 96 8.67 -8.87 -6.17
CA HIS A 96 9.34 -9.75 -5.22
C HIS A 96 9.22 -9.24 -3.78
N TRP A 97 9.68 -10.07 -2.83
CA TRP A 97 9.72 -9.75 -1.42
C TRP A 97 10.41 -8.41 -1.16
N HIS A 98 9.75 -7.54 -0.46
CA HIS A 98 10.26 -6.21 -0.10
C HIS A 98 9.59 -5.72 1.20
N SER A 99 10.14 -4.67 1.76
CA SER A 99 9.55 -3.92 2.86
C SER A 99 9.07 -2.57 2.34
N ASP A 100 7.87 -2.16 2.73
CA ASP A 100 7.28 -0.87 2.33
C ASP A 100 7.95 0.34 2.98
N GLY A 101 9.02 0.29 3.57
CA GLY A 101 9.78 1.39 4.15
C GLY A 101 11.23 1.40 3.68
N GLY A 102 11.57 0.54 2.72
CA GLY A 102 12.95 0.34 2.30
C GLY A 102 13.77 -0.37 3.39
N SER A 103 15.07 -0.12 3.41
CA SER A 103 16.00 -0.78 4.35
C SER A 103 15.86 -0.30 5.80
N ASP A 104 15.28 0.87 6.03
CA ASP A 104 15.07 1.42 7.37
C ASP A 104 13.61 1.89 7.56
N ILE A 105 12.74 0.91 7.81
CA ILE A 105 11.30 1.13 8.03
C ILE A 105 10.96 1.86 9.34
N HIS A 106 11.94 2.13 10.18
CA HIS A 106 11.74 2.78 11.48
C HIS A 106 12.23 4.23 11.50
N SER A 107 12.96 4.66 10.47
CA SER A 107 13.44 6.03 10.40
C SER A 107 12.38 7.00 9.93
N ALA A 108 12.43 8.18 10.50
CA ALA A 108 11.62 9.30 10.05
C ALA A 108 12.16 9.83 8.70
N TYR A 109 11.26 10.30 7.85
CA TYR A 109 11.67 10.99 6.63
C TYR A 109 12.52 12.21 6.95
N THR A 110 13.66 12.34 6.28
CA THR A 110 14.54 13.51 6.36
C THR A 110 14.39 14.37 5.10
N LYS A 111 15.00 15.55 5.11
CA LYS A 111 15.01 16.45 3.94
C LYS A 111 15.76 15.86 2.73
N GLU A 112 16.68 14.94 2.97
CA GLU A 112 17.41 14.24 1.92
C GLU A 112 16.58 13.13 1.27
N MET A 113 15.63 12.57 2.03
CA MET A 113 14.76 11.47 1.57
C MET A 113 13.51 11.97 0.84
N THR A 114 13.07 13.19 1.10
CA THR A 114 11.85 13.73 0.52
C THR A 114 11.88 15.25 0.40
N ASN A 115 11.33 15.77 -0.69
CA ASN A 115 11.06 17.20 -0.88
C ASN A 115 9.67 17.62 -0.40
N VAL A 116 8.86 16.66 0.09
CA VAL A 116 7.53 16.92 0.64
C VAL A 116 7.65 17.30 2.11
N GLU A 117 7.59 18.58 2.43
CA GLU A 117 7.79 19.11 3.79
C GLU A 117 6.89 18.43 4.83
N ALA A 118 5.64 18.13 4.48
CA ALA A 118 4.69 17.46 5.36
C ALA A 118 5.12 16.03 5.79
N LYS A 119 6.02 15.39 5.06
CA LYS A 119 6.56 14.07 5.39
C LYS A 119 7.72 14.14 6.39
N ILE A 120 8.45 15.25 6.44
CA ILE A 120 9.65 15.37 7.27
C ILE A 120 9.30 15.12 8.74
N GLY A 121 10.06 14.25 9.38
CA GLY A 121 9.84 13.81 10.75
C GLY A 121 8.73 12.77 10.93
N LYS A 122 8.02 12.38 9.86
CA LYS A 122 7.02 11.31 9.92
C LYS A 122 7.66 9.95 9.66
N ILE A 123 7.03 8.92 10.21
CA ILE A 123 7.44 7.52 10.04
C ILE A 123 6.28 6.77 9.39
N ARG A 124 6.53 6.02 8.33
CA ARG A 124 5.53 5.10 7.77
C ARG A 124 5.25 3.99 8.78
N LYS A 125 4.02 3.84 9.22
CA LYS A 125 3.62 2.85 10.22
C LYS A 125 2.60 1.83 9.70
N LEU A 126 1.74 2.25 8.79
CA LEU A 126 0.69 1.42 8.23
C LEU A 126 0.88 1.32 6.73
N SER A 127 0.75 0.12 6.20
CA SER A 127 0.60 -0.15 4.77
C SER A 127 -0.79 -0.72 4.53
N MET A 128 -1.41 -0.33 3.44
CA MET A 128 -2.72 -0.82 3.03
C MET A 128 -2.64 -1.32 1.58
N THR A 129 -3.24 -2.45 1.34
CA THR A 129 -3.43 -2.99 -0.02
C THR A 129 -4.91 -3.18 -0.27
N LEU A 130 -5.39 -2.68 -1.40
CA LEU A 130 -6.76 -2.84 -1.88
C LEU A 130 -6.74 -3.64 -3.18
N ASN A 131 -7.39 -4.81 -3.19
CA ASN A 131 -7.60 -5.57 -4.41
C ASN A 131 -8.87 -5.06 -5.11
N LEU A 132 -8.70 -4.51 -6.31
CA LEU A 132 -9.79 -3.91 -7.09
C LEU A 132 -10.40 -4.87 -8.13
N THR A 133 -9.65 -5.91 -8.50
CA THR A 133 -10.06 -6.83 -9.56
C THR A 133 -10.87 -7.98 -8.96
N ASP A 134 -12.02 -8.28 -9.58
CA ASP A 134 -12.81 -9.46 -9.23
C ASP A 134 -11.93 -10.72 -9.31
N PRO A 135 -11.84 -11.52 -8.23
CA PRO A 135 -10.97 -12.69 -8.17
C PRO A 135 -11.30 -13.78 -9.20
N THR A 136 -12.49 -13.74 -9.81
CA THR A 136 -12.87 -14.66 -10.89
C THR A 136 -12.24 -14.30 -12.23
N ASN A 137 -11.66 -13.11 -12.36
CA ASN A 137 -11.10 -12.59 -13.61
C ASN A 137 -9.59 -12.80 -13.76
N TYR A 138 -8.93 -13.45 -12.79
CA TYR A 138 -7.49 -13.71 -12.89
C TYR A 138 -7.09 -14.96 -12.10
N GLU A 139 -5.93 -15.51 -12.43
CA GLU A 139 -5.29 -16.59 -11.71
C GLU A 139 -3.93 -16.13 -11.16
N GLY A 140 -3.56 -16.62 -9.99
CA GLY A 140 -2.30 -16.24 -9.33
C GLY A 140 -2.41 -14.89 -8.63
N GLY A 141 -1.36 -14.06 -8.73
CA GLY A 141 -1.32 -12.72 -8.13
C GLY A 141 -1.46 -12.70 -6.60
N ASN A 142 -1.14 -13.79 -5.93
CA ASN A 142 -1.31 -13.91 -4.49
C ASN A 142 -0.41 -12.93 -3.73
N LEU A 143 -1.02 -12.11 -2.89
CA LEU A 143 -0.30 -11.32 -1.90
C LEU A 143 0.21 -12.25 -0.80
N LYS A 144 1.51 -12.20 -0.51
CA LYS A 144 2.17 -13.03 0.49
C LYS A 144 2.81 -12.14 1.55
N PHE A 145 2.67 -12.56 2.81
CA PHE A 145 3.31 -11.90 3.95
C PHE A 145 4.35 -12.82 4.55
N ASP A 146 5.54 -12.28 4.81
CA ASP A 146 6.50 -12.91 5.71
C ASP A 146 6.35 -12.22 7.07
N THR A 147 5.61 -12.86 7.96
CA THR A 147 5.41 -12.37 9.32
C THR A 147 6.60 -12.68 10.22
N GLY A 148 7.63 -13.37 9.71
CA GLY A 148 8.84 -13.81 10.38
C GLY A 148 8.67 -14.05 11.87
N GLN A 149 9.07 -15.17 12.43
CA GLN A 149 8.94 -15.44 13.87
C GLN A 149 9.76 -14.50 14.77
N GLN A 150 10.37 -13.47 14.22
CA GLN A 150 11.16 -12.49 14.96
C GLN A 150 10.43 -11.13 15.03
N ASN A 151 9.58 -10.98 16.04
CA ASN A 151 9.26 -9.73 16.78
C ASN A 151 9.26 -8.38 16.03
N LYS A 152 8.93 -8.31 14.75
CA LYS A 152 8.70 -7.04 14.06
C LYS A 152 7.23 -6.93 13.69
N PRO A 153 6.47 -6.02 14.30
CA PRO A 153 5.08 -5.83 13.95
C PRO A 153 4.98 -5.26 12.53
N LEU A 154 4.54 -6.07 11.59
CA LEU A 154 4.01 -5.59 10.34
C LEU A 154 2.55 -5.23 10.58
N SER A 155 2.22 -3.96 10.51
CA SER A 155 0.84 -3.49 10.57
C SER A 155 0.35 -3.32 9.13
N LEU A 156 -0.47 -4.26 8.69
CA LEU A 156 -1.00 -4.28 7.33
C LEU A 156 -2.53 -4.27 7.33
N ILE A 157 -3.09 -3.49 6.43
CA ILE A 157 -4.52 -3.46 6.13
C ILE A 157 -4.70 -4.02 4.72
N HIS A 158 -5.47 -5.11 4.61
CA HIS A 158 -5.91 -5.64 3.32
C HIS A 158 -7.41 -5.39 3.18
N ILE A 159 -7.81 -4.80 2.05
CA ILE A 159 -9.19 -4.41 1.75
C ILE A 159 -9.62 -5.05 0.44
#